data_e4abd304941666938c302fbc4fc32a15
#
_entry.id   e4abd304941666938c302fbc4fc32a15
#
_cell.length_a   1.000
_cell.length_b   1.000
_cell.length_c   1.000
_cell.angle_alpha   90.00
_cell.angle_beta   90.00
_cell.angle_gamma   90.00
#
_symmetry.space_group_name_H-M   'P 1'
#
loop_
_entity.id
_entity.type
_entity.pdbx_description
1 polymer ?
#
loop_
_entity_poly.entity_id
_entity_poly.type
_entity_poly.pdbx_seq_one_letter_code
_entity_poly.pdbx_strand_id
1 'polypeptide(L)'
;MFKTETHLHTAEASPCSHIGAAEMVRLYAEAGYKTVFIADHLLRRYFDKLGDLSWKEKTAAFFHAYELAREAGERLGINVLRSAEVCLDCSKNHYLIYGFDDAFVAEREDLFELSLEEFCD
;
A
#
# COMPACT_ATOMS: atom_id res chain seq x y z
N MET A 1 -8.57 -11.85 -22.46
CA MET A 1 -7.92 -10.56 -22.06
C MET A 1 -7.59 -10.61 -20.59
N PHE A 2 -6.38 -10.23 -20.23
CA PHE A 2 -5.98 -10.09 -18.83
C PHE A 2 -6.28 -8.67 -18.37
N LYS A 3 -7.05 -8.54 -17.28
CA LYS A 3 -7.31 -7.24 -16.64
C LYS A 3 -6.41 -7.08 -15.44
N THR A 4 -5.79 -5.91 -15.31
CA THR A 4 -4.95 -5.53 -14.18
C THR A 4 -5.44 -4.20 -13.64
N GLU A 5 -5.56 -4.09 -12.32
CA GLU A 5 -5.78 -2.83 -11.62
C GLU A 5 -4.50 -2.43 -10.90
N THR A 6 -4.03 -1.22 -11.09
CA THR A 6 -2.73 -0.77 -10.60
C THR A 6 -2.81 0.19 -9.42
N HIS A 7 -4.02 0.59 -9.00
CA HIS A 7 -4.19 1.63 -7.98
C HIS A 7 -5.43 1.38 -7.12
N LEU A 8 -5.28 0.49 -6.11
CA LEU A 8 -6.35 0.20 -5.15
C LEU A 8 -6.01 0.68 -3.74
N HIS A 9 -7.01 1.28 -3.09
CA HIS A 9 -6.95 1.64 -1.68
C HIS A 9 -7.85 0.73 -0.86
N THR A 10 -7.43 0.45 0.38
CA THR A 10 -8.18 -0.40 1.32
C THR A 10 -8.66 0.40 2.53
N ALA A 11 -9.75 -0.02 3.15
CA ALA A 11 -10.29 0.67 4.32
C ALA A 11 -9.37 0.57 5.54
N GLU A 12 -8.52 -0.43 5.60
CA GLU A 12 -7.58 -0.65 6.71
C GLU A 12 -6.48 0.41 6.78
N ALA A 13 -6.03 0.92 5.62
CA ALA A 13 -4.88 1.82 5.56
C ALA A 13 -5.19 3.19 4.93
N SER A 14 -6.28 3.31 4.16
CA SER A 14 -6.60 4.55 3.44
C SER A 14 -7.99 5.08 3.81
N PRO A 15 -8.09 6.28 4.42
CA PRO A 15 -9.37 6.85 4.86
C PRO A 15 -10.37 7.14 3.73
N CYS A 16 -9.89 7.21 2.49
CA CYS A 16 -10.74 7.43 1.31
C CYS A 16 -11.46 6.14 0.85
N SER A 17 -11.06 4.98 1.33
CA SER A 17 -11.70 3.70 1.02
C SER A 17 -12.66 3.28 2.14
N HIS A 18 -13.77 2.65 1.74
CA HIS A 18 -14.77 2.08 2.65
C HIS A 18 -14.87 0.55 2.54
N ILE A 19 -14.06 -0.05 1.65
CA ILE A 19 -14.05 -1.49 1.39
C ILE A 19 -12.73 -2.06 1.91
N GLY A 20 -12.83 -3.12 2.72
CA GLY A 20 -11.66 -3.81 3.27
C GLY A 20 -10.89 -4.58 2.19
N ALA A 21 -9.61 -4.84 2.47
CA ALA A 21 -8.68 -5.44 1.52
C ALA A 21 -9.17 -6.78 0.94
N ALA A 22 -9.62 -7.70 1.78
CA ALA A 22 -10.09 -9.01 1.32
C ALA A 22 -11.34 -8.92 0.43
N GLU A 23 -12.28 -8.06 0.79
CA GLU A 23 -13.51 -7.81 0.01
C GLU A 23 -13.19 -7.12 -1.32
N MET A 24 -12.25 -6.17 -1.32
CA MET A 24 -11.79 -5.51 -2.54
C MET A 24 -11.25 -6.55 -3.54
N VAL A 25 -10.38 -7.44 -3.08
CA VAL A 25 -9.81 -8.52 -3.93
C VAL A 25 -10.91 -9.44 -4.45
N ARG A 26 -11.91 -9.79 -3.62
CA ARG A 26 -13.04 -10.61 -4.04
C ARG A 26 -13.82 -9.95 -5.19
N LEU A 27 -14.15 -8.68 -5.06
CA LEU A 27 -14.90 -7.93 -6.08
C LEU A 27 -14.13 -7.86 -7.41
N TYR A 28 -12.83 -7.63 -7.36
CA TYR A 28 -11.99 -7.60 -8.57
C TYR A 28 -11.84 -8.99 -9.20
N ALA A 29 -11.70 -10.04 -8.39
CA ALA A 29 -11.68 -11.41 -8.89
C ALA A 29 -12.98 -11.77 -9.62
N GLU A 30 -14.15 -11.43 -9.04
CA GLU A 30 -15.46 -11.64 -9.66
C GLU A 30 -15.64 -10.82 -10.95
N ALA A 31 -15.05 -9.62 -11.02
CA ALA A 31 -15.04 -8.80 -12.24
C ALA A 31 -14.06 -9.30 -13.32
N GLY A 32 -13.35 -10.41 -13.06
CA GLY A 32 -12.47 -11.07 -14.03
C GLY A 32 -11.05 -10.48 -14.08
N TYR A 33 -10.64 -9.70 -13.07
CA TYR A 33 -9.26 -9.26 -12.96
C TYR A 33 -8.32 -10.40 -12.59
N LYS A 34 -7.11 -10.36 -13.11
CA LYS A 34 -6.06 -11.37 -12.86
C LYS A 34 -4.96 -10.87 -11.94
N THR A 35 -4.79 -9.54 -11.88
CA THR A 35 -3.78 -8.90 -11.06
C THR A 35 -4.33 -7.59 -10.49
N VAL A 36 -4.06 -7.34 -9.22
CA VAL A 36 -4.35 -6.07 -8.57
C VAL A 36 -3.13 -5.60 -7.76
N PHE A 37 -2.95 -4.30 -7.69
CA PHE A 37 -1.92 -3.66 -6.86
C PHE A 37 -2.60 -2.91 -5.71
N ILE A 38 -2.22 -3.24 -4.48
CA ILE A 38 -2.65 -2.50 -3.29
C ILE A 38 -1.72 -1.30 -3.12
N ALA A 39 -2.26 -0.12 -3.33
CA ALA A 39 -1.55 1.16 -3.38
C ALA A 39 -2.07 2.14 -2.32
N ASP A 40 -2.17 1.69 -1.08
CA ASP A 40 -2.65 2.53 0.01
C ASP A 40 -1.79 3.78 0.21
N HIS A 41 -2.39 4.82 0.78
CA HIS A 41 -1.73 6.10 1.05
C HIS A 41 -0.62 5.97 2.09
N LEU A 42 0.62 5.96 1.63
CA LEU A 42 1.82 5.99 2.48
C LEU A 42 2.11 7.45 2.89
N LEU A 43 1.50 7.86 3.99
CA LEU A 43 1.49 9.25 4.47
C LEU A 43 2.02 9.33 5.90
N ARG A 44 2.80 10.37 6.21
CA ARG A 44 3.27 10.64 7.58
C ARG A 44 2.14 10.59 8.60
N ARG A 45 1.01 11.22 8.32
CA ARG A 45 -0.12 11.29 9.26
C ARG A 45 -0.70 9.92 9.67
N TYR A 46 -0.59 8.89 8.81
CA TYR A 46 -0.99 7.53 9.18
C TYR A 46 -0.05 6.98 10.25
N PHE A 47 1.25 7.16 10.05
CA PHE A 47 2.29 6.69 10.97
C PHE A 47 2.24 7.45 12.31
N ASP A 48 1.96 8.75 12.28
CA ASP A 48 1.83 9.57 13.51
C ASP A 48 0.66 9.09 14.37
N LYS A 49 -0.47 8.71 13.78
CA LYS A 49 -1.64 8.17 14.49
C LYS A 49 -1.39 6.86 15.22
N LEU A 50 -0.36 6.11 14.84
CA LEU A 50 0.01 4.86 15.50
C LEU A 50 0.80 5.07 16.81
N GLY A 51 1.09 6.32 17.19
CA GLY A 51 1.67 6.69 18.48
C GLY A 51 3.10 6.18 18.67
N ASP A 52 3.34 5.54 19.84
CA ASP A 52 4.68 5.19 20.30
C ASP A 52 5.22 3.86 19.76
N LEU A 53 4.56 3.26 18.79
CA LEU A 53 5.09 2.09 18.11
C LEU A 53 6.43 2.42 17.41
N SER A 54 7.33 1.46 17.35
CA SER A 54 8.56 1.57 16.56
C SER A 54 8.23 1.77 15.07
N TRP A 55 9.16 2.34 14.31
CA TRP A 55 8.98 2.49 12.86
C TRP A 55 8.67 1.18 12.16
N LYS A 56 9.37 0.11 12.53
CA LYS A 56 9.14 -1.23 11.99
C LYS A 56 7.73 -1.76 12.30
N GLU A 57 7.22 -1.54 13.51
CA GLU A 57 5.85 -1.91 13.89
C GLU A 57 4.82 -1.09 13.12
N LYS A 58 5.05 0.22 12.95
CA LYS A 58 4.20 1.09 12.14
C LYS A 58 4.14 0.64 10.68
N THR A 59 5.29 0.29 10.11
CA THR A 59 5.39 -0.23 8.74
C THR A 59 4.62 -1.54 8.58
N ALA A 60 4.77 -2.45 9.55
CA ALA A 60 4.02 -3.71 9.55
C ALA A 60 2.51 -3.48 9.65
N ALA A 61 2.07 -2.52 10.48
CA ALA A 61 0.67 -2.15 10.59
C ALA A 61 0.11 -1.57 9.28
N PHE A 62 0.88 -0.74 8.59
CA PHE A 62 0.50 -0.19 7.29
C PHE A 62 0.33 -1.28 6.23
N PHE A 63 1.29 -2.19 6.11
CA PHE A 63 1.24 -3.26 5.11
C PHE A 63 0.37 -4.45 5.50
N HIS A 64 -0.25 -4.43 6.69
CA HIS A 64 -1.21 -5.48 7.08
C HIS A 64 -2.37 -5.59 6.10
N ALA A 65 -2.85 -4.47 5.55
CA ALA A 65 -3.88 -4.46 4.51
C ALA A 65 -3.46 -5.22 3.25
N TYR A 66 -2.22 -5.02 2.80
CA TYR A 66 -1.65 -5.78 1.70
C TYR A 66 -1.61 -7.29 2.00
N GLU A 67 -1.22 -7.69 3.21
CA GLU A 67 -1.18 -9.11 3.58
C GLU A 67 -2.58 -9.75 3.57
N LEU A 68 -3.59 -9.06 4.08
CA LEU A 68 -4.99 -9.50 4.00
C LEU A 68 -5.45 -9.65 2.55
N ALA A 69 -5.09 -8.70 1.68
CA ALA A 69 -5.39 -8.76 0.25
C ALA A 69 -4.68 -9.94 -0.42
N ARG A 70 -3.39 -10.16 -0.11
CA ARG A 70 -2.58 -11.24 -0.65
C ARG A 70 -3.16 -12.62 -0.30
N GLU A 71 -3.50 -12.82 0.98
CA GLU A 71 -4.14 -14.07 1.44
C GLU A 71 -5.49 -14.33 0.73
N ALA A 72 -6.30 -13.29 0.54
CA ALA A 72 -7.54 -13.40 -0.22
C ALA A 72 -7.26 -13.76 -1.69
N GLY A 73 -6.24 -13.14 -2.29
CA GLY A 73 -5.82 -13.42 -3.66
C GLY A 73 -5.37 -14.86 -3.87
N GLU A 74 -4.61 -15.41 -2.95
CA GLU A 74 -4.20 -16.83 -2.99
C GLU A 74 -5.39 -17.78 -3.02
N ARG A 75 -6.41 -17.49 -2.20
CA ARG A 75 -7.65 -18.31 -2.18
C ARG A 75 -8.49 -18.18 -3.46
N LEU A 76 -8.45 -17.02 -4.11
CA LEU A 76 -9.31 -16.69 -5.26
C LEU A 76 -8.60 -16.85 -6.61
N GLY A 77 -7.30 -17.17 -6.62
CA GLY A 77 -6.52 -17.31 -7.84
C GLY A 77 -6.26 -16.01 -8.58
N ILE A 78 -6.17 -14.88 -7.87
CA ILE A 78 -5.80 -13.57 -8.39
C ILE A 78 -4.45 -13.13 -7.81
N ASN A 79 -3.58 -12.56 -8.64
CA ASN A 79 -2.32 -12.02 -8.17
C ASN A 79 -2.55 -10.70 -7.42
N VAL A 80 -2.01 -10.59 -6.22
CA VAL A 80 -2.01 -9.36 -5.45
C VAL A 80 -0.59 -8.90 -5.26
N LEU A 81 -0.28 -7.71 -5.75
CA LEU A 81 1.06 -7.14 -5.75
C LEU A 81 1.10 -5.90 -4.86
N ARG A 82 2.27 -5.68 -4.26
CA ARG A 82 2.53 -4.54 -3.39
C ARG A 82 2.81 -3.29 -4.20
N SER A 83 2.21 -2.21 -3.77
CA SER A 83 2.52 -0.85 -4.18
C SER A 83 2.19 0.11 -3.05
N ALA A 84 2.43 1.39 -3.24
CA ALA A 84 2.00 2.43 -2.32
C ALA A 84 1.83 3.75 -3.08
N GLU A 85 0.97 4.61 -2.56
CA GLU A 85 0.83 5.99 -3.01
C GLU A 85 1.47 6.90 -1.97
N VAL A 86 2.75 7.25 -2.19
CA VAL A 86 3.56 8.01 -1.23
C VAL A 86 3.38 9.52 -1.41
N CYS A 87 3.32 10.24 -0.29
CA CYS A 87 3.42 11.69 -0.26
C CYS A 87 4.56 12.09 0.69
N LEU A 88 5.57 12.75 0.14
CA LEU A 88 6.71 13.28 0.88
C LEU A 88 6.37 14.64 1.50
N ASP A 89 7.00 14.99 2.62
CA ASP A 89 6.73 16.26 3.32
C ASP A 89 7.05 17.50 2.47
N CYS A 90 8.00 17.38 1.55
CA CYS A 90 8.41 18.46 0.66
C CYS A 90 7.42 18.76 -0.47
N SER A 91 6.38 17.95 -0.65
CA SER A 91 5.45 18.03 -1.78
C SER A 91 4.01 17.75 -1.36
N LYS A 92 3.06 18.29 -2.13
CA LYS A 92 1.63 17.91 -2.04
C LYS A 92 1.26 16.85 -3.06
N ASN A 93 2.21 16.46 -3.92
CA ASN A 93 1.98 15.44 -4.92
C ASN A 93 2.05 14.05 -4.29
N HIS A 94 1.25 13.15 -4.83
CA HIS A 94 1.28 11.74 -4.50
C HIS A 94 1.92 10.96 -5.65
N TYR A 95 2.80 10.03 -5.30
CA TYR A 95 3.54 9.25 -6.27
C TYR A 95 3.26 7.76 -6.07
N LEU A 96 2.87 7.09 -7.13
CA LEU A 96 2.70 5.64 -7.12
C LEU A 96 4.06 4.97 -7.24
N ILE A 97 4.36 4.06 -6.32
CA ILE A 97 5.61 3.29 -6.31
C ILE A 97 5.32 1.80 -6.41
N TYR A 98 6.12 1.11 -7.20
CA TYR A 98 5.99 -0.31 -7.51
C TYR A 98 7.33 -1.04 -7.40
N GLY A 99 7.29 -2.35 -7.21
CA GLY A 99 8.49 -3.19 -7.32
C GLY A 99 9.46 -3.11 -6.14
N PHE A 100 8.99 -2.68 -4.98
CA PHE A 100 9.77 -2.63 -3.74
C PHE A 100 9.41 -3.79 -2.80
N ASP A 101 10.33 -4.14 -1.92
CA ASP A 101 10.15 -5.17 -0.88
C ASP A 101 9.80 -4.54 0.49
N ASP A 102 9.61 -5.40 1.49
CA ASP A 102 9.29 -4.97 2.86
C ASP A 102 10.38 -4.08 3.48
N ALA A 103 11.63 -4.34 3.15
CA ALA A 103 12.77 -3.66 3.71
C ALA A 103 12.81 -2.18 3.29
N PHE A 104 12.39 -1.87 2.07
CA PHE A 104 12.46 -0.52 1.52
C PHE A 104 11.84 0.53 2.43
N VAL A 105 10.63 0.30 2.95
CA VAL A 105 9.98 1.23 3.87
C VAL A 105 10.42 1.01 5.31
N ALA A 106 10.58 -0.27 5.73
CA ALA A 106 10.89 -0.62 7.11
C ALA A 106 12.28 -0.13 7.57
N GLU A 107 13.22 0.05 6.65
CA GLU A 107 14.58 0.51 6.94
C GLU A 107 14.77 2.03 6.73
N ARG A 108 13.73 2.76 6.36
CA ARG A 108 13.78 4.20 6.04
C ARG A 108 12.83 5.00 6.93
N GLU A 109 13.20 5.16 8.21
CA GLU A 109 12.43 5.98 9.16
C GLU A 109 12.35 7.46 8.74
N ASP A 110 13.31 7.91 7.95
CA ASP A 110 13.41 9.25 7.36
C ASP A 110 12.61 9.42 6.04
N LEU A 111 11.91 8.39 5.60
CA LEU A 111 11.31 8.31 4.25
C LEU A 111 10.51 9.56 3.86
N PHE A 112 9.69 10.08 4.77
CA PHE A 112 8.83 11.24 4.47
C PHE A 112 9.61 12.56 4.39
N GLU A 113 10.82 12.63 4.96
CA GLU A 113 11.67 13.83 4.99
C GLU A 113 12.53 13.98 3.73
N LEU A 114 12.60 12.93 2.93
CA LEU A 114 13.40 12.92 1.71
C LEU A 114 12.85 13.91 0.67
N SER A 115 13.74 14.51 -0.11
CA SER A 115 13.37 15.14 -1.37
C SER A 115 12.97 14.05 -2.38
N LEU A 116 12.27 14.43 -3.45
CA LEU A 116 11.91 13.49 -4.50
C LEU A 116 13.15 12.86 -5.15
N GLU A 117 14.22 13.63 -5.33
CA GLU A 117 15.48 13.14 -5.88
C GLU A 117 16.10 12.06 -4.98
N GLU A 118 16.25 12.34 -3.68
CA GLU A 118 16.76 11.37 -2.69
C GLU A 118 15.88 10.12 -2.59
N PHE A 119 14.57 10.29 -2.72
CA PHE A 119 13.63 9.17 -2.71
C PHE A 119 13.78 8.25 -3.94
N CYS A 120 14.11 8.82 -5.10
CA CYS A 120 14.29 8.07 -6.34
C CYS A 120 15.66 7.41 -6.48
N ASP A 121 16.66 7.86 -5.72
CA ASP A 121 18.01 7.30 -5.72
C ASP A 121 18.13 6.04 -4.84
#